data_eb8e88bdd56570260cb5d6421ddb0db4
#
_entry.id   eb8e88bdd56570260cb5d6421ddb0db4
#
_cell.length_a   1.000
_cell.length_b   1.000
_cell.length_c   1.000
_cell.angle_alpha   90.00
_cell.angle_beta   90.00
_cell.angle_gamma   90.00
#
_symmetry.space_group_name_H-M   'P 1'
#
loop_
_entity.id
_entity.type
_entity.pdbx_description
1 polymer ?
#
loop_
_entity_poly.entity_id
_entity_poly.type
_entity_poly.pdbx_seq_one_letter_code
_entity_poly.pdbx_strand_id
1 'polypeptide(L)'
;MKKLTSAIIISSLLSFNALAETLPNVTILGTGGTIAGSAAKSTDVTGYKAGEIAVTTLIEAVPQIVDVANVDGIQVANTSSSNINSEILLGMAKTANELLAKDTDGIVITHGTDTTEETAFFMDLVNQSDKPIVVVGAMRPATAISADGPMNLLNAVTLAASEEANGRGTMVILNDKIGAAYYISKTSSISMDTFKAYDQGFLGTFAGGAPKFYFEPAKVTGKPSFDVSKLETLPKVDIIYSYQDMGPEMIDALIESGSKGIVVAGSGNGSVPKAVRDKISELNESGYPVVLSSRTGSGFVTAKEHAIGSGDLNPQKARIMLMLALTETKDLNDIAGYFGTQS
;
A
#
# COMPACT_ATOMS: atom_id res chain seq x y z
N MET A 1 32.68 73.45 -33.21
CA MET A 1 33.20 72.61 -32.14
C MET A 1 32.06 71.70 -31.70
N LYS A 2 31.96 70.43 -32.21
CA LYS A 2 30.94 69.45 -31.84
C LYS A 2 31.58 68.46 -30.87
N LYS A 3 31.05 68.41 -29.65
CA LYS A 3 31.46 67.41 -28.63
C LYS A 3 30.77 66.05 -28.93
N LEU A 4 31.56 65.04 -29.23
CA LEU A 4 31.10 63.63 -29.26
C LEU A 4 31.09 63.13 -27.81
N THR A 5 29.92 62.70 -27.34
CA THR A 5 29.76 61.99 -26.10
C THR A 5 29.74 60.51 -26.42
N SER A 6 30.77 59.77 -26.02
CA SER A 6 30.84 58.32 -26.14
C SER A 6 30.03 57.70 -25.02
N ALA A 7 28.95 56.95 -25.35
CA ALA A 7 28.21 56.14 -24.42
C ALA A 7 28.88 54.75 -24.33
N ILE A 8 29.38 54.39 -23.15
CA ILE A 8 29.91 53.07 -22.84
C ILE A 8 28.72 52.19 -22.45
N ILE A 9 28.36 51.23 -23.30
CA ILE A 9 27.37 50.21 -22.99
C ILE A 9 28.11 49.09 -22.22
N ILE A 10 27.88 49.01 -20.91
CA ILE A 10 28.31 47.88 -20.08
C ILE A 10 27.26 46.79 -20.23
N SER A 11 27.52 45.79 -21.07
CA SER A 11 26.73 44.58 -21.12
C SER A 11 27.14 43.66 -19.95
N SER A 12 26.32 43.66 -18.89
CA SER A 12 26.42 42.67 -17.83
C SER A 12 25.98 41.31 -18.37
N LEU A 13 26.92 40.43 -18.63
CA LEU A 13 26.67 38.99 -18.84
C LEU A 13 26.19 38.40 -17.51
N LEU A 14 24.89 38.25 -17.36
CA LEU A 14 24.28 37.39 -16.35
C LEU A 14 24.56 35.95 -16.77
N SER A 15 25.59 35.36 -16.17
CA SER A 15 25.83 33.93 -16.24
C SER A 15 24.72 33.26 -15.45
N PHE A 16 23.68 32.75 -16.13
CA PHE A 16 22.77 31.76 -15.57
C PHE A 16 23.61 30.49 -15.37
N ASN A 17 24.09 30.26 -14.16
CA ASN A 17 24.46 28.93 -13.74
C ASN A 17 23.14 28.12 -13.66
N ALA A 18 22.80 27.43 -14.73
CA ALA A 18 21.88 26.31 -14.63
C ALA A 18 22.60 25.26 -13.75
N LEU A 19 22.30 25.22 -12.47
CA LEU A 19 22.55 24.04 -11.66
C LEU A 19 21.81 22.92 -12.38
N ALA A 20 22.55 21.95 -12.92
CA ALA A 20 21.93 20.73 -13.39
C ALA A 20 21.22 20.14 -12.17
N GLU A 21 19.89 20.17 -12.16
CA GLU A 21 19.10 19.49 -11.14
C GLU A 21 19.53 18.03 -11.15
N THR A 22 20.04 17.55 -10.03
CA THR A 22 20.36 16.13 -9.87
C THR A 22 19.05 15.38 -9.82
N LEU A 23 18.91 14.35 -10.66
CA LEU A 23 17.71 13.50 -10.64
C LEU A 23 17.52 12.88 -9.24
N PRO A 24 16.26 12.75 -8.77
CA PRO A 24 15.94 12.09 -7.52
C PRO A 24 16.41 10.61 -7.52
N ASN A 25 16.77 10.11 -6.34
CA ASN A 25 17.17 8.72 -6.15
C ASN A 25 15.95 7.88 -5.76
N VAL A 26 15.57 6.92 -6.59
CA VAL A 26 14.44 6.02 -6.34
C VAL A 26 14.94 4.58 -6.25
N THR A 27 14.55 3.87 -5.20
CA THR A 27 14.85 2.42 -5.10
C THR A 27 13.60 1.59 -5.35
N ILE A 28 13.71 0.62 -6.25
CA ILE A 28 12.64 -0.34 -6.55
C ILE A 28 12.85 -1.61 -5.73
N LEU A 29 11.90 -1.93 -4.85
CA LEU A 29 11.84 -3.18 -4.11
C LEU A 29 10.99 -4.19 -4.89
N GLY A 30 11.63 -5.19 -5.48
CA GLY A 30 10.96 -6.24 -6.23
C GLY A 30 10.40 -7.34 -5.34
N THR A 31 9.09 -7.63 -5.43
CA THR A 31 8.48 -8.77 -4.71
C THR A 31 7.96 -9.86 -5.64
N GLY A 32 7.92 -9.63 -6.95
CA GLY A 32 7.37 -10.55 -7.94
C GLY A 32 6.00 -10.10 -8.46
N GLY A 33 5.03 -11.00 -8.42
CA GLY A 33 3.67 -10.73 -8.91
C GLY A 33 3.52 -10.79 -10.43
N THR A 34 2.36 -10.35 -10.93
CA THR A 34 1.99 -10.35 -12.36
C THR A 34 2.88 -9.43 -13.19
N ILE A 35 3.29 -8.29 -12.64
CA ILE A 35 4.17 -7.33 -13.33
C ILE A 35 5.52 -7.97 -13.72
N ALA A 36 5.97 -8.94 -12.92
CA ALA A 36 7.15 -9.77 -13.16
C ALA A 36 6.75 -11.18 -13.67
N GLY A 37 5.55 -11.32 -14.21
CA GLY A 37 5.00 -12.60 -14.65
C GLY A 37 5.31 -12.88 -16.13
N SER A 38 5.47 -14.15 -16.46
CA SER A 38 5.71 -14.65 -17.82
C SER A 38 4.70 -15.72 -18.19
N ALA A 39 4.12 -15.61 -19.38
CA ALA A 39 3.23 -16.58 -19.99
C ALA A 39 3.85 -17.19 -21.26
N ALA A 40 3.49 -18.43 -21.57
CA ALA A 40 3.98 -19.14 -22.77
C ALA A 40 3.47 -18.51 -24.07
N LYS A 41 2.30 -17.87 -24.04
CA LYS A 41 1.71 -17.18 -25.20
C LYS A 41 1.34 -15.76 -24.82
N SER A 42 1.52 -14.82 -25.71
CA SER A 42 1.17 -13.40 -25.50
C SER A 42 -0.33 -13.13 -25.35
N THR A 43 -1.18 -14.11 -25.66
CA THR A 43 -2.64 -14.07 -25.45
C THR A 43 -3.06 -14.63 -24.10
N ASP A 44 -2.17 -15.26 -23.35
CA ASP A 44 -2.46 -15.85 -22.04
C ASP A 44 -2.32 -14.76 -20.96
N VAL A 45 -3.45 -14.32 -20.44
CA VAL A 45 -3.53 -13.26 -19.41
C VAL A 45 -3.87 -13.80 -18.02
N THR A 46 -4.16 -15.10 -17.88
CA THR A 46 -4.55 -15.75 -16.62
C THR A 46 -3.70 -16.98 -16.27
N GLY A 47 -3.13 -17.69 -17.24
CA GLY A 47 -2.33 -18.90 -17.05
C GLY A 47 -0.82 -18.64 -17.09
N TYR A 48 -0.31 -17.69 -16.29
CA TYR A 48 1.11 -17.30 -16.27
C TYR A 48 1.77 -17.68 -14.92
N LYS A 49 3.10 -17.68 -14.91
CA LYS A 49 3.88 -17.80 -13.68
C LYS A 49 4.25 -16.41 -13.16
N ALA A 50 3.82 -16.11 -11.95
CA ALA A 50 4.14 -14.85 -11.29
C ALA A 50 5.59 -14.85 -10.76
N GLY A 51 6.27 -13.71 -10.82
CA GLY A 51 7.59 -13.54 -10.23
C GLY A 51 8.73 -14.23 -10.96
N GLU A 52 8.65 -14.46 -12.25
CA GLU A 52 9.76 -15.07 -13.03
C GLU A 52 10.84 -14.06 -13.45
N ILE A 53 10.50 -12.76 -13.50
CA ILE A 53 11.36 -11.70 -13.99
C ILE A 53 11.99 -10.96 -12.81
N ALA A 54 13.32 -10.83 -12.81
CA ALA A 54 14.04 -10.08 -11.78
C ALA A 54 13.77 -8.57 -11.88
N VAL A 55 13.88 -7.86 -10.75
CA VAL A 55 13.64 -6.41 -10.69
C VAL A 55 14.56 -5.63 -11.67
N THR A 56 15.80 -6.06 -11.83
CA THR A 56 16.73 -5.43 -12.78
C THR A 56 16.25 -5.53 -14.23
N THR A 57 15.71 -6.68 -14.63
CA THR A 57 15.14 -6.87 -15.97
C THR A 57 13.87 -6.04 -16.17
N LEU A 58 13.07 -5.82 -15.13
CA LEU A 58 11.92 -4.91 -15.20
C LEU A 58 12.35 -3.46 -15.43
N ILE A 59 13.44 -3.02 -14.78
CA ILE A 59 14.02 -1.69 -14.96
C ILE A 59 14.55 -1.54 -16.39
N GLU A 60 15.32 -2.51 -16.86
CA GLU A 60 15.88 -2.53 -18.23
C GLU A 60 14.80 -2.53 -19.33
N ALA A 61 13.63 -3.11 -19.04
CA ALA A 61 12.50 -3.13 -19.98
C ALA A 61 11.81 -1.75 -20.13
N VAL A 62 12.13 -0.78 -19.29
CA VAL A 62 11.55 0.58 -19.30
C VAL A 62 12.67 1.64 -19.28
N PRO A 63 13.44 1.78 -20.38
CA PRO A 63 14.61 2.67 -20.41
C PRO A 63 14.29 4.14 -20.13
N GLN A 64 13.03 4.57 -20.30
CA GLN A 64 12.58 5.94 -20.01
C GLN A 64 12.68 6.30 -18.52
N ILE A 65 12.84 5.32 -17.64
CA ILE A 65 13.01 5.54 -16.19
C ILE A 65 14.24 6.40 -15.89
N VAL A 66 15.32 6.27 -16.66
CA VAL A 66 16.56 7.04 -16.47
C VAL A 66 16.39 8.55 -16.74
N ASP A 67 15.33 8.94 -17.42
CA ASP A 67 15.04 10.34 -17.72
C ASP A 67 14.36 11.05 -16.49
N VAL A 68 13.86 10.28 -15.54
CA VAL A 68 13.08 10.80 -14.40
C VAL A 68 13.71 10.58 -13.03
N ALA A 69 14.57 9.55 -12.88
CA ALA A 69 15.23 9.25 -11.62
C ALA A 69 16.54 8.45 -11.80
N ASN A 70 17.45 8.56 -10.82
CA ASN A 70 18.50 7.57 -10.62
C ASN A 70 17.88 6.37 -9.91
N VAL A 71 17.89 5.19 -10.55
CA VAL A 71 17.14 4.04 -10.05
C VAL A 71 18.03 2.87 -9.72
N ASP A 72 17.85 2.34 -8.50
CA ASP A 72 18.40 1.08 -8.04
C ASP A 72 17.30 0.04 -7.82
N GLY A 73 17.62 -1.24 -7.97
CA GLY A 73 16.69 -2.35 -7.76
C GLY A 73 17.19 -3.34 -6.71
N ILE A 74 16.33 -3.65 -5.73
CA ILE A 74 16.57 -4.67 -4.70
C ILE A 74 15.48 -5.75 -4.81
N GLN A 75 15.88 -7.01 -5.01
CA GLN A 75 14.94 -8.13 -4.99
C GLN A 75 14.67 -8.55 -3.54
N VAL A 76 13.49 -8.25 -3.01
CA VAL A 76 13.07 -8.59 -1.64
C VAL A 76 12.44 -9.97 -1.59
N ALA A 77 11.61 -10.28 -2.57
CA ALA A 77 11.00 -11.60 -2.77
C ALA A 77 10.76 -11.84 -4.26
N ASN A 78 10.46 -13.07 -4.64
CA ASN A 78 10.11 -13.42 -6.01
C ASN A 78 8.98 -14.44 -6.01
N THR A 79 7.76 -13.97 -5.74
CA THR A 79 6.62 -14.84 -5.48
C THR A 79 5.30 -14.20 -5.94
N SER A 80 4.20 -14.97 -5.88
CA SER A 80 2.86 -14.40 -5.99
C SER A 80 2.52 -13.60 -4.72
N SER A 81 1.70 -12.58 -4.85
CA SER A 81 1.35 -11.71 -3.72
C SER A 81 0.65 -12.45 -2.57
N SER A 82 -0.09 -13.52 -2.87
CA SER A 82 -0.72 -14.38 -1.84
C SER A 82 0.27 -15.13 -0.95
N ASN A 83 1.55 -15.21 -1.33
CA ASN A 83 2.61 -15.83 -0.55
C ASN A 83 3.49 -14.82 0.21
N ILE A 84 3.19 -13.53 0.14
CA ILE A 84 3.84 -12.53 0.98
C ILE A 84 3.45 -12.80 2.43
N ASN A 85 4.42 -13.12 3.25
CA ASN A 85 4.24 -13.43 4.66
C ASN A 85 4.75 -12.30 5.57
N SER A 86 4.59 -12.44 6.89
CA SER A 86 5.00 -11.45 7.87
C SER A 86 6.51 -11.15 7.87
N GLU A 87 7.34 -12.15 7.57
CA GLU A 87 8.80 -12.00 7.48
C GLU A 87 9.17 -11.09 6.30
N ILE A 88 8.58 -11.33 5.12
CA ILE A 88 8.78 -10.50 3.93
C ILE A 88 8.28 -9.08 4.18
N LEU A 89 7.10 -8.90 4.80
CA LEU A 89 6.56 -7.59 5.13
C LEU A 89 7.49 -6.80 6.06
N LEU A 90 7.97 -7.42 7.16
CA LEU A 90 8.89 -6.79 8.10
C LEU A 90 10.23 -6.45 7.43
N GLY A 91 10.79 -7.38 6.67
CA GLY A 91 12.05 -7.17 5.94
C GLY A 91 11.94 -5.99 4.97
N MET A 92 10.86 -5.93 4.21
CA MET A 92 10.58 -4.85 3.26
C MET A 92 10.42 -3.50 3.97
N ALA A 93 9.69 -3.44 5.09
CA ALA A 93 9.48 -2.21 5.86
C ALA A 93 10.81 -1.69 6.44
N LYS A 94 11.63 -2.56 7.03
CA LYS A 94 12.95 -2.19 7.55
C LYS A 94 13.85 -1.66 6.45
N THR A 95 13.92 -2.36 5.31
CA THR A 95 14.71 -1.94 4.15
C THR A 95 14.23 -0.57 3.63
N ALA A 96 12.93 -0.37 3.47
CA ALA A 96 12.38 0.90 2.99
C ALA A 96 12.70 2.06 3.96
N ASN A 97 12.49 1.88 5.27
CA ASN A 97 12.78 2.90 6.27
C ASN A 97 14.27 3.23 6.36
N GLU A 98 15.16 2.23 6.26
CA GLU A 98 16.61 2.44 6.22
C GLU A 98 17.06 3.23 4.98
N LEU A 99 16.49 2.97 3.82
CA LEU A 99 16.78 3.68 2.58
C LEU A 99 16.27 5.12 2.62
N LEU A 100 15.02 5.32 3.03
CA LEU A 100 14.40 6.65 3.12
C LEU A 100 15.05 7.56 4.18
N ALA A 101 15.69 6.98 5.19
CA ALA A 101 16.48 7.72 6.17
C ALA A 101 17.82 8.21 5.62
N LYS A 102 18.22 7.78 4.43
CA LYS A 102 19.47 8.16 3.74
C LYS A 102 19.17 8.99 2.48
N ASP A 103 19.88 8.72 1.40
CA ASP A 103 19.86 9.51 0.16
C ASP A 103 18.74 9.08 -0.83
N THR A 104 17.91 8.11 -0.47
CA THR A 104 16.76 7.70 -1.29
C THR A 104 15.62 8.69 -1.12
N ASP A 105 15.08 9.21 -2.22
CA ASP A 105 13.99 10.21 -2.24
C ASP A 105 12.61 9.57 -2.33
N GLY A 106 12.53 8.35 -2.84
CA GLY A 106 11.28 7.59 -2.90
C GLY A 106 11.50 6.08 -3.09
N ILE A 107 10.53 5.31 -2.65
CA ILE A 107 10.51 3.85 -2.81
C ILE A 107 9.39 3.44 -3.77
N VAL A 108 9.69 2.54 -4.70
CA VAL A 108 8.70 1.82 -5.49
C VAL A 108 8.69 0.36 -5.07
N ILE A 109 7.52 -0.22 -4.84
CA ILE A 109 7.37 -1.64 -4.55
C ILE A 109 6.60 -2.29 -5.71
N THR A 110 7.28 -3.15 -6.51
CA THR A 110 6.57 -3.94 -7.51
C THR A 110 5.93 -5.16 -6.85
N HIS A 111 4.63 -5.34 -7.05
CA HIS A 111 3.84 -6.29 -6.28
C HIS A 111 2.75 -6.96 -7.14
N GLY A 112 2.32 -8.16 -6.74
CA GLY A 112 1.15 -8.80 -7.33
C GLY A 112 -0.15 -8.15 -6.83
N THR A 113 -1.12 -7.96 -7.72
CA THR A 113 -2.30 -7.14 -7.45
C THR A 113 -3.27 -7.72 -6.42
N ASP A 114 -3.24 -9.04 -6.15
CA ASP A 114 -4.24 -9.72 -5.31
C ASP A 114 -4.21 -9.26 -3.85
N THR A 115 -3.01 -9.02 -3.30
CA THR A 115 -2.84 -8.54 -1.92
C THR A 115 -2.07 -7.21 -1.84
N THR A 116 -2.02 -6.46 -2.95
CA THR A 116 -1.41 -5.11 -2.98
C THR A 116 -1.99 -4.20 -1.90
N GLU A 117 -3.31 -4.23 -1.69
CA GLU A 117 -3.97 -3.39 -0.69
C GLU A 117 -3.50 -3.68 0.74
N GLU A 118 -3.16 -4.94 1.04
CA GLU A 118 -2.65 -5.35 2.35
C GLU A 118 -1.21 -4.85 2.55
N THR A 119 -0.33 -5.13 1.59
CA THR A 119 1.06 -4.67 1.64
C THR A 119 1.16 -3.15 1.67
N ALA A 120 0.40 -2.46 0.82
CA ALA A 120 0.41 -1.01 0.76
C ALA A 120 -0.10 -0.39 2.09
N PHE A 121 -1.17 -0.93 2.67
CA PHE A 121 -1.69 -0.49 3.95
C PHE A 121 -0.69 -0.73 5.09
N PHE A 122 -0.05 -1.90 5.13
CA PHE A 122 1.02 -2.19 6.09
C PHE A 122 2.14 -1.15 5.98
N MET A 123 2.66 -0.94 4.77
CA MET A 123 3.72 0.04 4.53
C MET A 123 3.32 1.46 4.92
N ASP A 124 2.04 1.84 4.73
CA ASP A 124 1.52 3.15 5.11
C ASP A 124 1.50 3.37 6.63
N LEU A 125 1.27 2.31 7.40
CA LEU A 125 1.26 2.36 8.86
C LEU A 125 2.67 2.32 9.49
N VAL A 126 3.67 1.79 8.79
CA VAL A 126 5.04 1.59 9.32
C VAL A 126 6.09 2.50 8.69
N ASN A 127 5.73 3.29 7.70
CA ASN A 127 6.62 4.29 7.11
C ASN A 127 6.91 5.40 8.15
N GLN A 128 8.20 5.60 8.44
CA GLN A 128 8.70 6.60 9.39
C GLN A 128 9.15 7.90 8.71
N SER A 129 8.94 8.04 7.40
CA SER A 129 9.37 9.18 6.58
C SER A 129 8.17 9.87 5.93
N ASP A 130 8.30 11.16 5.65
CA ASP A 130 7.36 11.87 4.77
C ASP A 130 7.63 11.62 3.27
N LYS A 131 8.77 10.99 2.92
CA LYS A 131 9.10 10.61 1.54
C LYS A 131 8.15 9.49 1.05
N PRO A 132 7.82 9.46 -0.26
CA PRO A 132 6.80 8.58 -0.79
C PRO A 132 7.23 7.11 -0.86
N ILE A 133 6.29 6.22 -0.57
CA ILE A 133 6.32 4.81 -0.94
C ILE A 133 5.20 4.59 -1.96
N VAL A 134 5.53 4.04 -3.12
CA VAL A 134 4.57 3.79 -4.21
C VAL A 134 4.51 2.30 -4.50
N VAL A 135 3.35 1.68 -4.30
CA VAL A 135 3.13 0.26 -4.62
C VAL A 135 2.49 0.16 -6.00
N VAL A 136 3.06 -0.67 -6.86
CA VAL A 136 2.65 -0.84 -8.25
C VAL A 136 2.56 -2.30 -8.65
N GLY A 137 1.61 -2.61 -9.50
CA GLY A 137 1.42 -3.94 -10.06
C GLY A 137 1.03 -3.89 -11.54
N ALA A 138 0.62 -5.03 -12.06
CA ALA A 138 0.04 -5.16 -13.38
C ALA A 138 -1.09 -6.19 -13.37
N MET A 139 -2.11 -5.97 -14.19
CA MET A 139 -3.20 -6.93 -14.38
C MET A 139 -2.90 -7.95 -15.49
N ARG A 140 -1.90 -7.66 -16.33
CA ARG A 140 -1.43 -8.54 -17.41
C ARG A 140 0.04 -8.88 -17.21
N PRO A 141 0.47 -10.13 -17.49
CA PRO A 141 1.87 -10.50 -17.39
C PRO A 141 2.73 -9.72 -18.41
N ALA A 142 4.01 -9.57 -18.12
CA ALA A 142 4.93 -8.78 -18.95
C ALA A 142 5.00 -9.25 -20.42
N THR A 143 4.73 -10.53 -20.69
CA THR A 143 4.71 -11.13 -22.02
C THR A 143 3.40 -10.95 -22.77
N ALA A 144 2.35 -10.41 -22.16
CA ALA A 144 1.03 -10.29 -22.77
C ALA A 144 0.98 -9.18 -23.83
N ILE A 145 0.13 -9.36 -24.84
CA ILE A 145 -0.28 -8.26 -25.74
C ILE A 145 -0.94 -7.18 -24.87
N SER A 146 -0.52 -5.93 -25.03
CA SER A 146 -0.98 -4.80 -24.20
C SER A 146 -0.69 -5.00 -22.70
N ALA A 147 0.49 -5.51 -22.34
CA ALA A 147 0.96 -5.53 -20.97
C ALA A 147 0.92 -4.12 -20.38
N ASP A 148 0.34 -3.98 -19.17
CA ASP A 148 0.19 -2.69 -18.49
C ASP A 148 1.37 -2.37 -17.55
N GLY A 149 2.19 -3.38 -17.24
CA GLY A 149 3.31 -3.26 -16.32
C GLY A 149 4.32 -2.16 -16.65
N PRO A 150 4.83 -2.04 -17.89
CA PRO A 150 5.82 -1.02 -18.24
C PRO A 150 5.37 0.41 -17.97
N MET A 151 4.15 0.78 -18.37
CA MET A 151 3.63 2.12 -18.13
C MET A 151 3.32 2.34 -16.63
N ASN A 152 2.77 1.34 -15.95
CA ASN A 152 2.54 1.42 -14.52
C ASN A 152 3.85 1.62 -13.74
N LEU A 153 4.94 0.94 -14.14
CA LEU A 153 6.25 1.08 -13.51
C LEU A 153 6.86 2.46 -13.75
N LEU A 154 6.81 2.98 -14.98
CA LEU A 154 7.27 4.33 -15.30
C LEU A 154 6.51 5.36 -14.45
N ASN A 155 5.19 5.27 -14.41
CA ASN A 155 4.36 6.16 -13.59
C ASN A 155 4.68 6.04 -12.09
N ALA A 156 4.96 4.83 -11.61
CA ALA A 156 5.33 4.64 -10.20
C ALA A 156 6.67 5.29 -9.85
N VAL A 157 7.68 5.16 -10.71
CA VAL A 157 8.98 5.81 -10.50
C VAL A 157 8.84 7.33 -10.60
N THR A 158 8.11 7.84 -11.60
CA THR A 158 7.83 9.28 -11.73
C THR A 158 7.11 9.83 -10.50
N LEU A 159 6.15 9.07 -9.95
CA LEU A 159 5.42 9.46 -8.74
C LEU A 159 6.35 9.46 -7.52
N ALA A 160 7.18 8.43 -7.35
CA ALA A 160 8.12 8.32 -6.24
C ALA A 160 9.24 9.38 -6.30
N ALA A 161 9.56 9.87 -7.49
CA ALA A 161 10.54 10.94 -7.73
C ALA A 161 9.94 12.35 -7.55
N SER A 162 8.61 12.49 -7.44
CA SER A 162 7.95 13.79 -7.38
C SER A 162 7.93 14.36 -5.97
N GLU A 163 8.37 15.61 -5.81
CA GLU A 163 8.25 16.34 -4.54
C GLU A 163 6.78 16.50 -4.10
N GLU A 164 5.84 16.61 -5.05
CA GLU A 164 4.41 16.69 -4.77
C GLU A 164 3.86 15.41 -4.10
N ALA A 165 4.58 14.29 -4.16
CA ALA A 165 4.22 13.04 -3.52
C ALA A 165 4.56 12.99 -2.02
N ASN A 166 5.43 13.89 -1.54
CA ASN A 166 5.83 13.95 -0.13
C ASN A 166 4.64 14.25 0.79
N GLY A 167 4.64 13.64 1.96
CA GLY A 167 3.60 13.84 2.98
C GLY A 167 2.23 13.18 2.67
N ARG A 168 2.13 12.40 1.57
CA ARG A 168 0.89 11.71 1.17
C ARG A 168 0.77 10.28 1.67
N GLY A 169 1.78 9.79 2.39
CA GLY A 169 1.86 8.40 2.84
C GLY A 169 2.18 7.43 1.71
N THR A 170 1.86 6.16 1.92
CA THR A 170 2.00 5.14 0.89
C THR A 170 0.86 5.25 -0.13
N MET A 171 1.21 5.20 -1.41
CA MET A 171 0.27 5.29 -2.52
C MET A 171 0.28 4.01 -3.34
N VAL A 172 -0.86 3.69 -3.96
CA VAL A 172 -0.97 2.63 -4.97
C VAL A 172 -1.24 3.27 -6.32
N ILE A 173 -0.46 2.90 -7.32
CA ILE A 173 -0.69 3.33 -8.69
C ILE A 173 -0.94 2.14 -9.61
N LEU A 174 -1.99 2.21 -10.38
CA LEU A 174 -2.32 1.29 -11.47
C LEU A 174 -3.32 1.96 -12.41
N ASN A 175 -3.17 1.75 -13.72
CA ASN A 175 -4.08 2.30 -14.72
C ASN A 175 -4.27 3.83 -14.58
N ASP A 176 -3.15 4.56 -14.45
CA ASP A 176 -3.07 6.03 -14.30
C ASP A 176 -3.78 6.62 -13.06
N LYS A 177 -4.25 5.80 -12.13
CA LYS A 177 -4.93 6.26 -10.91
C LYS A 177 -4.01 6.18 -9.70
N ILE A 178 -3.94 7.27 -8.93
CA ILE A 178 -3.17 7.38 -7.69
C ILE A 178 -4.14 7.27 -6.52
N GLY A 179 -4.05 6.18 -5.76
CA GLY A 179 -4.90 5.94 -4.59
C GLY A 179 -4.10 5.96 -3.30
N ALA A 180 -4.70 6.45 -2.21
CA ALA A 180 -4.13 6.30 -0.87
C ALA A 180 -4.17 4.84 -0.43
N ALA A 181 -3.05 4.29 0.04
CA ALA A 181 -2.98 2.91 0.50
C ALA A 181 -4.00 2.60 1.61
N TYR A 182 -4.30 3.58 2.44
CA TYR A 182 -5.29 3.45 3.51
C TYR A 182 -6.68 3.06 2.99
N TYR A 183 -7.11 3.62 1.85
CA TYR A 183 -8.48 3.47 1.34
C TYR A 183 -8.60 2.59 0.10
N ILE A 184 -7.52 2.42 -0.68
CA ILE A 184 -7.58 1.69 -1.94
C ILE A 184 -7.82 0.19 -1.72
N SER A 185 -8.69 -0.43 -2.53
CA SER A 185 -8.97 -1.87 -2.49
C SER A 185 -9.11 -2.46 -3.89
N LYS A 186 -8.73 -3.73 -4.04
CA LYS A 186 -8.96 -4.49 -5.27
C LYS A 186 -10.42 -4.94 -5.34
N THR A 187 -11.17 -4.42 -6.30
CA THR A 187 -12.64 -4.62 -6.39
C THR A 187 -13.08 -5.53 -7.54
N SER A 188 -12.16 -5.93 -8.41
CA SER A 188 -12.40 -6.85 -9.50
C SER A 188 -11.21 -7.81 -9.66
N SER A 189 -11.50 -9.08 -9.93
CA SER A 189 -10.47 -10.09 -10.17
C SER A 189 -9.75 -9.93 -11.51
N ILE A 190 -10.34 -9.27 -12.51
CA ILE A 190 -9.86 -9.23 -13.89
C ILE A 190 -9.80 -7.84 -14.52
N SER A 191 -10.52 -6.84 -13.98
CA SER A 191 -10.58 -5.51 -14.59
C SER A 191 -9.24 -4.78 -14.47
N MET A 192 -8.81 -4.10 -15.56
CA MET A 192 -7.65 -3.20 -15.52
C MET A 192 -7.86 -2.06 -14.54
N ASP A 193 -9.10 -1.58 -14.40
CA ASP A 193 -9.52 -0.55 -13.47
C ASP A 193 -10.02 -1.15 -12.15
N THR A 194 -9.21 -2.05 -11.56
CA THR A 194 -9.62 -2.87 -10.42
C THR A 194 -9.52 -2.18 -9.07
N PHE A 195 -8.55 -1.25 -8.89
CA PHE A 195 -8.36 -0.58 -7.61
C PHE A 195 -9.32 0.61 -7.48
N LYS A 196 -10.05 0.66 -6.36
CA LYS A 196 -11.03 1.70 -6.04
C LYS A 196 -10.87 2.14 -4.59
N ALA A 197 -11.24 3.39 -4.32
CA ALA A 197 -11.53 3.92 -3.00
C ALA A 197 -12.96 4.50 -3.10
N TYR A 198 -13.95 3.70 -2.76
CA TYR A 198 -15.34 3.98 -3.11
C TYR A 198 -15.88 5.26 -2.48
N ASP A 199 -15.59 5.48 -1.21
CA ASP A 199 -16.15 6.61 -0.47
C ASP A 199 -15.21 7.83 -0.49
N GLN A 200 -13.88 7.61 -0.53
CA GLN A 200 -12.86 8.66 -0.39
C GLN A 200 -12.30 9.14 -1.75
N GLY A 201 -12.41 8.31 -2.78
CA GLY A 201 -11.89 8.62 -4.11
C GLY A 201 -10.37 8.45 -4.25
N PHE A 202 -9.86 8.89 -5.40
CA PHE A 202 -8.43 8.88 -5.69
C PHE A 202 -7.75 10.17 -5.24
N LEU A 203 -6.47 10.10 -4.89
CA LEU A 203 -5.64 11.27 -4.62
C LEU A 203 -5.36 12.06 -5.89
N GLY A 204 -5.27 11.39 -7.03
CA GLY A 204 -4.90 12.00 -8.31
C GLY A 204 -4.91 11.01 -9.47
N THR A 205 -4.36 11.48 -10.57
CA THR A 205 -4.21 10.70 -11.81
C THR A 205 -2.92 11.10 -12.52
N PHE A 206 -2.44 10.25 -13.43
CA PHE A 206 -1.42 10.65 -14.39
C PHE A 206 -2.05 11.28 -15.63
N ALA A 207 -1.52 12.41 -16.04
CA ALA A 207 -1.93 13.09 -17.27
C ALA A 207 -0.72 13.79 -17.88
N GLY A 208 -0.46 13.54 -19.17
CA GLY A 208 0.69 14.13 -19.87
C GLY A 208 2.03 13.69 -19.32
N GLY A 209 2.13 12.46 -18.78
CA GLY A 209 3.37 11.90 -18.24
C GLY A 209 3.74 12.39 -16.84
N ALA A 210 2.87 13.13 -16.15
CA ALA A 210 3.12 13.65 -14.82
C ALA A 210 1.95 13.37 -13.86
N PRO A 211 2.21 13.22 -12.54
CA PRO A 211 1.16 13.12 -11.54
C PRO A 211 0.37 14.43 -11.47
N LYS A 212 -0.95 14.31 -11.32
CA LYS A 212 -1.89 15.42 -11.10
C LYS A 212 -2.71 15.11 -9.86
N PHE A 213 -2.36 15.70 -8.75
CA PHE A 213 -3.09 15.54 -7.51
C PHE A 213 -4.33 16.45 -7.47
N TYR A 214 -5.41 15.95 -6.88
CA TYR A 214 -6.67 16.68 -6.73
C TYR A 214 -6.72 17.53 -5.45
N PHE A 215 -5.88 17.19 -4.47
CA PHE A 215 -5.85 17.79 -3.15
C PHE A 215 -4.41 18.03 -2.71
N GLU A 216 -4.21 19.01 -1.83
CA GLU A 216 -2.97 19.16 -1.09
C GLU A 216 -2.69 17.91 -0.22
N PRO A 217 -1.43 17.66 0.21
CA PRO A 217 -1.14 16.57 1.11
C PRO A 217 -2.00 16.66 2.37
N ALA A 218 -2.74 15.58 2.65
CA ALA A 218 -3.57 15.46 3.85
C ALA A 218 -3.30 14.12 4.53
N LYS A 219 -3.18 14.15 5.86
CA LYS A 219 -3.05 12.92 6.66
C LYS A 219 -4.45 12.36 6.92
N VAL A 220 -4.58 11.03 6.82
CA VAL A 220 -5.79 10.33 7.25
C VAL A 220 -6.03 10.60 8.72
N THR A 221 -7.25 11.05 9.09
CA THR A 221 -7.61 11.35 10.46
C THR A 221 -7.47 10.12 11.34
N GLY A 222 -6.74 10.25 12.45
CA GLY A 222 -6.54 9.16 13.40
C GLY A 222 -5.65 8.01 12.90
N LYS A 223 -5.01 8.14 11.74
CA LYS A 223 -4.07 7.12 11.26
C LYS A 223 -2.90 6.96 12.23
N PRO A 224 -2.70 5.76 12.82
CA PRO A 224 -1.55 5.50 13.67
C PRO A 224 -0.27 5.30 12.85
N SER A 225 0.87 5.35 13.56
CA SER A 225 2.18 4.97 13.02
C SER A 225 2.83 3.98 13.98
N PHE A 226 3.43 2.92 13.44
CA PHE A 226 4.07 1.86 14.22
C PHE A 226 5.56 1.76 13.88
N ASP A 227 6.41 1.64 14.88
CA ASP A 227 7.84 1.38 14.69
C ASP A 227 8.10 -0.14 14.73
N VAL A 228 8.34 -0.71 13.56
CA VAL A 228 8.65 -2.15 13.42
C VAL A 228 10.14 -2.47 13.38
N SER A 229 11.02 -1.48 13.61
CA SER A 229 12.47 -1.64 13.46
C SER A 229 13.06 -2.77 14.31
N LYS A 230 12.50 -2.98 15.51
CA LYS A 230 12.94 -3.99 16.48
C LYS A 230 12.13 -5.28 16.47
N LEU A 231 11.06 -5.35 15.68
CA LEU A 231 10.21 -6.54 15.64
C LEU A 231 10.88 -7.64 14.79
N GLU A 232 10.89 -8.86 15.29
CA GLU A 232 11.34 -10.04 14.54
C GLU A 232 10.16 -10.79 13.91
N THR A 233 9.00 -10.72 14.55
CA THR A 233 7.76 -11.40 14.11
C THR A 233 6.56 -10.52 14.34
N LEU A 234 5.46 -10.82 13.65
CA LEU A 234 4.16 -10.19 13.86
C LEU A 234 3.19 -11.19 14.53
N PRO A 235 2.29 -10.72 15.41
CA PRO A 235 1.27 -11.57 16.01
C PRO A 235 0.38 -12.21 14.94
N LYS A 236 0.02 -13.48 15.12
CA LYS A 236 -0.93 -14.16 14.23
C LYS A 236 -2.33 -13.60 14.46
N VAL A 237 -2.94 -13.05 13.42
CA VAL A 237 -4.33 -12.58 13.39
C VAL A 237 -5.01 -13.20 12.18
N ASP A 238 -6.18 -13.79 12.37
CA ASP A 238 -6.92 -14.49 11.33
C ASP A 238 -8.23 -13.77 11.00
N ILE A 239 -8.77 -14.04 9.79
CA ILE A 239 -10.04 -13.49 9.32
C ILE A 239 -11.05 -14.63 9.18
N ILE A 240 -12.28 -14.41 9.67
CA ILE A 240 -13.42 -15.29 9.43
C ILE A 240 -14.46 -14.58 8.57
N TYR A 241 -14.92 -15.25 7.54
CA TYR A 241 -16.00 -14.75 6.70
C TYR A 241 -17.34 -15.26 7.22
N SER A 242 -18.18 -14.37 7.78
CA SER A 242 -19.48 -14.73 8.35
C SER A 242 -20.55 -14.91 7.28
N TYR A 243 -21.43 -15.87 7.50
CA TYR A 243 -22.57 -16.23 6.63
C TYR A 243 -23.79 -16.60 7.48
N GLN A 244 -24.96 -16.76 6.82
CA GLN A 244 -26.19 -17.19 7.50
C GLN A 244 -25.99 -18.58 8.15
N ASP A 245 -26.51 -18.74 9.36
CA ASP A 245 -26.44 -19.99 10.14
C ASP A 245 -25.01 -20.47 10.50
N MET A 246 -24.03 -19.56 10.48
CA MET A 246 -22.67 -19.87 10.92
C MET A 246 -22.65 -20.13 12.43
N GLY A 247 -22.00 -21.22 12.87
CA GLY A 247 -21.67 -21.51 14.27
C GLY A 247 -20.35 -20.90 14.73
N PRO A 248 -20.00 -21.03 16.03
CA PRO A 248 -18.79 -20.47 16.61
C PRO A 248 -17.53 -21.35 16.42
N GLU A 249 -17.65 -22.56 15.89
CA GLU A 249 -16.60 -23.59 15.87
C GLU A 249 -15.30 -23.12 15.18
N MET A 250 -15.44 -22.27 14.15
CA MET A 250 -14.28 -21.71 13.47
C MET A 250 -13.49 -20.75 14.36
N ILE A 251 -14.15 -20.03 15.27
CA ILE A 251 -13.49 -19.15 16.23
C ILE A 251 -12.63 -19.99 17.18
N ASP A 252 -13.21 -21.06 17.75
CA ASP A 252 -12.49 -21.95 18.66
C ASP A 252 -11.28 -22.58 17.98
N ALA A 253 -11.43 -23.08 16.75
CA ALA A 253 -10.35 -23.65 15.97
C ALA A 253 -9.20 -22.67 15.70
N LEU A 254 -9.51 -21.38 15.44
CA LEU A 254 -8.47 -20.35 15.24
C LEU A 254 -7.72 -20.04 16.53
N ILE A 255 -8.41 -19.97 17.66
CA ILE A 255 -7.79 -19.78 18.97
C ILE A 255 -6.86 -20.95 19.30
N GLU A 256 -7.31 -22.19 19.10
CA GLU A 256 -6.51 -23.40 19.27
C GLU A 256 -5.29 -23.42 18.35
N SER A 257 -5.38 -22.86 17.14
CA SER A 257 -4.27 -22.73 16.21
C SER A 257 -3.25 -21.62 16.58
N GLY A 258 -3.49 -20.90 17.69
CA GLY A 258 -2.59 -19.90 18.24
C GLY A 258 -2.82 -18.47 17.75
N SER A 259 -3.99 -18.18 17.15
CA SER A 259 -4.40 -16.81 16.81
C SER A 259 -4.38 -15.91 18.05
N LYS A 260 -3.91 -14.67 17.90
CA LYS A 260 -3.84 -13.67 18.97
C LYS A 260 -4.94 -12.64 18.89
N GLY A 261 -5.69 -12.65 17.80
CA GLY A 261 -6.83 -11.81 17.54
C GLY A 261 -7.57 -12.28 16.29
N ILE A 262 -8.85 -11.98 16.20
CA ILE A 262 -9.70 -12.41 15.10
C ILE A 262 -10.43 -11.20 14.51
N VAL A 263 -10.46 -11.13 13.18
CA VAL A 263 -11.33 -10.22 12.44
C VAL A 263 -12.49 -11.02 11.86
N VAL A 264 -13.72 -10.57 12.11
CA VAL A 264 -14.91 -11.19 11.56
C VAL A 264 -15.49 -10.31 10.47
N ALA A 265 -15.43 -10.77 9.22
CA ALA A 265 -16.09 -10.13 8.08
C ALA A 265 -17.60 -10.41 8.14
N GLY A 266 -18.31 -9.58 8.89
CA GLY A 266 -19.75 -9.68 9.08
C GLY A 266 -20.58 -9.16 7.92
N SER A 267 -21.89 -9.23 8.02
CA SER A 267 -22.82 -8.62 7.07
C SER A 267 -23.17 -7.19 7.46
N GLY A 268 -23.36 -6.29 6.48
CA GLY A 268 -23.72 -4.89 6.73
C GLY A 268 -22.78 -4.23 7.73
N ASN A 269 -23.28 -3.64 8.79
CA ASN A 269 -22.50 -3.03 9.87
C ASN A 269 -21.93 -4.09 10.85
N GLY A 270 -21.20 -5.09 10.34
CA GLY A 270 -20.54 -6.11 11.14
C GLY A 270 -21.48 -7.14 11.81
N SER A 271 -22.71 -7.33 11.30
CA SER A 271 -23.67 -8.27 11.89
C SER A 271 -23.25 -9.72 11.68
N VAL A 272 -23.47 -10.53 12.74
CA VAL A 272 -23.16 -11.97 12.76
C VAL A 272 -24.34 -12.74 13.40
N PRO A 273 -24.47 -14.07 13.17
CA PRO A 273 -25.44 -14.92 13.84
C PRO A 273 -25.32 -14.86 15.38
N LYS A 274 -26.45 -15.15 16.08
CA LYS A 274 -26.50 -15.04 17.55
C LYS A 274 -25.41 -15.90 18.24
N ALA A 275 -25.23 -17.15 17.81
CA ALA A 275 -24.22 -18.04 18.41
C ALA A 275 -22.78 -17.50 18.26
N VAL A 276 -22.46 -16.91 17.12
CA VAL A 276 -21.16 -16.25 16.87
C VAL A 276 -21.02 -15.01 17.75
N ARG A 277 -22.07 -14.20 17.87
CA ARG A 277 -22.06 -13.00 18.72
C ARG A 277 -21.86 -13.34 20.20
N ASP A 278 -22.56 -14.37 20.70
CA ASP A 278 -22.45 -14.82 22.09
C ASP A 278 -20.98 -15.26 22.37
N LYS A 279 -20.36 -15.97 21.44
CA LYS A 279 -18.93 -16.35 21.54
C LYS A 279 -18.00 -15.14 21.52
N ILE A 280 -18.27 -14.15 20.68
CA ILE A 280 -17.48 -12.91 20.63
C ILE A 280 -17.61 -12.15 21.97
N SER A 281 -18.81 -12.09 22.59
CA SER A 281 -18.99 -11.50 23.91
C SER A 281 -18.12 -12.19 24.97
N GLU A 282 -18.14 -13.52 25.03
CA GLU A 282 -17.29 -14.31 25.95
C GLU A 282 -15.80 -13.96 25.78
N LEU A 283 -15.34 -13.87 24.53
CA LEU A 283 -13.95 -13.54 24.22
C LEU A 283 -13.59 -12.11 24.65
N ASN A 284 -14.45 -11.14 24.37
CA ASN A 284 -14.26 -9.76 24.78
C ASN A 284 -14.17 -9.61 26.30
N GLU A 285 -15.06 -10.30 27.06
CA GLU A 285 -15.03 -10.34 28.52
C GLU A 285 -13.73 -10.98 29.05
N SER A 286 -13.13 -11.92 28.32
CA SER A 286 -11.85 -12.53 28.66
C SER A 286 -10.63 -11.70 28.25
N GLY A 287 -10.83 -10.53 27.60
CA GLY A 287 -9.77 -9.68 27.08
C GLY A 287 -9.16 -10.17 25.75
N TYR A 288 -9.83 -11.08 25.04
CA TYR A 288 -9.36 -11.54 23.73
C TYR A 288 -9.91 -10.63 22.62
N PRO A 289 -9.03 -10.02 21.77
CA PRO A 289 -9.47 -9.02 20.80
C PRO A 289 -10.20 -9.64 19.61
N VAL A 290 -11.44 -9.20 19.40
CA VAL A 290 -12.21 -9.48 18.19
C VAL A 290 -12.65 -8.17 17.56
N VAL A 291 -12.36 -8.03 16.26
CA VAL A 291 -12.75 -6.87 15.47
C VAL A 291 -13.85 -7.29 14.49
N LEU A 292 -14.98 -6.61 14.55
CA LEU A 292 -16.05 -6.74 13.55
C LEU A 292 -15.75 -5.82 12.38
N SER A 293 -15.62 -6.38 11.20
CA SER A 293 -15.53 -5.69 9.93
C SER A 293 -16.70 -6.11 9.02
N SER A 294 -16.74 -5.64 7.79
CA SER A 294 -17.80 -5.96 6.86
C SER A 294 -17.29 -6.64 5.60
N ARG A 295 -18.07 -7.59 5.09
CA ARG A 295 -17.85 -8.19 3.77
C ARG A 295 -18.39 -7.33 2.62
N THR A 296 -18.95 -6.16 2.91
CA THR A 296 -19.29 -5.15 1.91
C THR A 296 -18.01 -4.42 1.46
N GLY A 297 -17.98 -3.93 0.24
CA GLY A 297 -16.80 -3.26 -0.32
C GLY A 297 -16.56 -1.83 0.20
N SER A 298 -17.48 -1.24 0.96
CA SER A 298 -17.42 0.12 1.51
C SER A 298 -18.31 0.25 2.75
N GLY A 299 -18.26 1.39 3.41
CA GLY A 299 -19.04 1.74 4.59
C GLY A 299 -18.22 1.69 5.87
N PHE A 300 -18.84 2.06 6.99
CA PHE A 300 -18.23 2.19 8.29
C PHE A 300 -18.82 1.17 9.27
N VAL A 301 -17.99 0.41 9.95
CA VAL A 301 -18.41 -0.54 10.98
C VAL A 301 -18.18 0.07 12.36
N THR A 302 -19.28 0.41 13.04
CA THR A 302 -19.26 1.01 14.37
C THR A 302 -18.86 -0.01 15.45
N ALA A 303 -18.29 0.49 16.56
CA ALA A 303 -18.08 -0.33 17.75
C ALA A 303 -19.40 -0.95 18.23
N LYS A 304 -19.31 -2.11 18.84
CA LYS A 304 -20.41 -2.80 19.51
C LYS A 304 -20.03 -3.00 20.98
N GLU A 305 -21.04 -3.16 21.85
CA GLU A 305 -20.81 -3.47 23.27
C GLU A 305 -19.89 -4.70 23.47
N HIS A 306 -19.92 -5.64 22.55
CA HIS A 306 -19.23 -6.92 22.63
C HIS A 306 -18.02 -7.06 21.71
N ALA A 307 -17.67 -6.04 20.91
CA ALA A 307 -16.55 -6.13 19.98
C ALA A 307 -16.09 -4.76 19.44
N ILE A 308 -14.83 -4.68 19.05
CA ILE A 308 -14.26 -3.53 18.36
C ILE A 308 -14.83 -3.44 16.95
N GLY A 309 -15.24 -2.25 16.52
CA GLY A 309 -15.61 -1.99 15.12
C GLY A 309 -14.37 -1.68 14.28
N SER A 310 -14.37 -2.07 13.01
CA SER A 310 -13.23 -1.80 12.13
C SER A 310 -13.19 -0.38 11.56
N GLY A 311 -14.20 0.46 11.81
CA GLY A 311 -14.30 1.76 11.14
C GLY A 311 -14.42 1.59 9.64
N ASP A 312 -13.62 2.35 8.89
CA ASP A 312 -13.53 2.30 7.42
C ASP A 312 -12.72 1.11 6.88
N LEU A 313 -12.12 0.30 7.76
CA LEU A 313 -11.22 -0.77 7.33
C LEU A 313 -11.99 -2.02 6.90
N ASN A 314 -11.70 -2.49 5.68
CA ASN A 314 -12.13 -3.81 5.23
C ASN A 314 -11.44 -4.92 6.07
N PRO A 315 -11.89 -6.19 6.00
CA PRO A 315 -11.35 -7.25 6.84
C PRO A 315 -9.83 -7.44 6.74
N GLN A 316 -9.25 -7.33 5.54
CA GLN A 316 -7.81 -7.49 5.29
C GLN A 316 -7.00 -6.38 5.99
N LYS A 317 -7.43 -5.15 5.86
CA LYS A 317 -6.79 -3.99 6.51
C LYS A 317 -7.02 -3.99 8.01
N ALA A 318 -8.22 -4.35 8.47
CA ALA A 318 -8.51 -4.52 9.89
C ALA A 318 -7.61 -5.59 10.53
N ARG A 319 -7.31 -6.69 9.80
CA ARG A 319 -6.35 -7.69 10.23
C ARG A 319 -4.94 -7.11 10.43
N ILE A 320 -4.46 -6.31 9.49
CA ILE A 320 -3.15 -5.68 9.58
C ILE A 320 -3.11 -4.67 10.73
N MET A 321 -4.14 -3.84 10.87
CA MET A 321 -4.26 -2.91 11.99
C MET A 321 -4.21 -3.64 13.34
N LEU A 322 -5.00 -4.70 13.51
CA LEU A 322 -5.01 -5.50 14.74
C LEU A 322 -3.67 -6.18 15.00
N MET A 323 -3.02 -6.69 13.94
CA MET A 323 -1.70 -7.30 14.03
C MET A 323 -0.65 -6.31 14.56
N LEU A 324 -0.66 -5.08 14.06
CA LEU A 324 0.25 -4.03 14.51
C LEU A 324 -0.12 -3.51 15.90
N ALA A 325 -1.40 -3.29 16.19
CA ALA A 325 -1.86 -2.85 17.51
C ALA A 325 -1.45 -3.84 18.62
N LEU A 326 -1.49 -5.14 18.34
CA LEU A 326 -1.07 -6.19 19.27
C LEU A 326 0.45 -6.24 19.54
N THR A 327 1.26 -5.51 18.77
CA THR A 327 2.69 -5.30 19.10
C THR A 327 2.89 -4.24 20.16
N GLU A 328 1.91 -3.34 20.35
CA GLU A 328 1.98 -2.21 21.28
C GLU A 328 1.23 -2.47 22.58
N THR A 329 0.03 -3.08 22.51
CA THR A 329 -0.84 -3.26 23.68
C THR A 329 -1.68 -4.54 23.58
N LYS A 330 -2.19 -4.98 24.74
CA LYS A 330 -3.22 -6.04 24.85
C LYS A 330 -4.53 -5.52 25.44
N ASP A 331 -4.57 -4.25 25.84
CA ASP A 331 -5.79 -3.62 26.35
C ASP A 331 -6.77 -3.37 25.20
N LEU A 332 -8.01 -3.84 25.35
CA LEU A 332 -9.02 -3.76 24.29
C LEU A 332 -9.42 -2.33 23.96
N ASN A 333 -9.39 -1.42 24.95
CA ASN A 333 -9.73 0.00 24.73
C ASN A 333 -8.62 0.69 23.93
N ASP A 334 -7.35 0.40 24.26
CA ASP A 334 -6.22 0.91 23.49
C ASP A 334 -6.28 0.39 22.06
N ILE A 335 -6.54 -0.92 21.87
CA ILE A 335 -6.71 -1.52 20.54
C ILE A 335 -7.85 -0.83 19.79
N ALA A 336 -9.00 -0.60 20.42
CA ALA A 336 -10.12 0.10 19.79
C ALA A 336 -9.76 1.53 19.35
N GLY A 337 -8.84 2.19 20.07
CA GLY A 337 -8.30 3.50 19.72
C GLY A 337 -7.65 3.53 18.34
N TYR A 338 -6.93 2.48 17.96
CA TYR A 338 -6.31 2.37 16.63
C TYR A 338 -7.32 2.28 15.47
N PHE A 339 -8.54 1.85 15.75
CA PHE A 339 -9.64 1.79 14.77
C PHE A 339 -10.50 3.06 14.73
N GLY A 340 -10.25 4.03 15.61
CA GLY A 340 -11.04 5.26 15.67
C GLY A 340 -12.51 5.03 16.09
N THR A 341 -12.81 3.91 16.74
CA THR A 341 -14.17 3.48 17.08
C THR A 341 -14.41 3.40 18.60
N GLN A 342 -13.63 4.12 19.40
CA GLN A 342 -13.87 4.25 20.84
C GLN A 342 -15.26 4.81 21.07
N SER A 343 -16.04 4.21 21.96
CA SER A 343 -17.39 4.62 22.37
C SER A 343 -17.33 5.76 23.38
#